data_6bd16f79e86411f4ba02db16f6a18e96
#
_entry.id   6bd16f79e86411f4ba02db16f6a18e96
#
_cell.length_a   1.000
_cell.length_b   1.000
_cell.length_c   1.000
_cell.angle_alpha   90.00
_cell.angle_beta   90.00
_cell.angle_gamma   90.00
#
_symmetry.space_group_name_H-M   'P 1'
#
loop_
_entity.id
_entity.type
_entity.pdbx_description
1 polymer ?
#
loop_
_entity_poly.entity_id
_entity_poly.type
_entity_poly.pdbx_seq_one_letter_code
_entity_poly.pdbx_strand_id
1 'polypeptide(L)'
;MEKKKFKMPHTFVIIGIIILFAVALTWIIPAGSYVRFENEAGIKVIDPTQFSYIDRTPVNPLEIPLYIVKAFVKRIDLMLVILFAGGAFHLLTKTGALHAVIAKMAKAFSGKVYIFLPILTLVFGLICTTQGVNLFIAFAPIMVMMSFAMGLDSITGASIILLGGAIGFATGPLNINTTIVAQKIAELPLYSGVGYRFVCFGVFYVITNIYLIRYALKIQKNPELSPMYELDKTSEFRNEADLSSFGALDARKILIMITFFASLILIVYGGIALDWKMEETASVFLAMAIIIGAIAGFGPSQISKEFLDGCKKMLGAAFIIGMAQAISGIMNAGHIT
;
A
#
# COMPACT_ATOMS: atom_id res chain seq x y z
N MET A 1 7.56 -6.57 -42.81
CA MET A 1 8.38 -6.14 -41.66
C MET A 1 7.55 -6.25 -40.41
N GLU A 2 7.70 -7.32 -39.63
CA GLU A 2 7.05 -7.44 -38.31
C GLU A 2 7.60 -6.34 -37.42
N LYS A 3 6.72 -5.46 -36.93
CA LYS A 3 7.06 -4.48 -35.88
C LYS A 3 7.49 -5.28 -34.65
N LYS A 4 8.78 -5.31 -34.30
CA LYS A 4 9.27 -5.83 -33.04
C LYS A 4 8.45 -5.16 -31.93
N LYS A 5 7.54 -5.92 -31.29
CA LYS A 5 6.81 -5.45 -30.10
C LYS A 5 7.86 -5.14 -29.04
N PHE A 6 7.94 -3.89 -28.62
CA PHE A 6 8.78 -3.46 -27.51
C PHE A 6 8.34 -4.21 -26.26
N LYS A 7 9.17 -5.16 -25.79
CA LYS A 7 8.93 -5.86 -24.53
C LYS A 7 9.45 -4.97 -23.40
N MET A 8 8.57 -4.53 -22.51
CA MET A 8 8.96 -3.79 -21.32
C MET A 8 9.98 -4.62 -20.53
N PRO A 9 11.11 -4.04 -20.11
CA PRO A 9 12.08 -4.73 -19.27
C PRO A 9 11.49 -5.02 -17.89
N HIS A 10 12.09 -5.97 -17.19
CA HIS A 10 11.69 -6.31 -15.81
C HIS A 10 11.79 -5.08 -14.90
N THR A 11 10.87 -4.94 -13.93
CA THR A 11 10.78 -3.78 -13.02
C THR A 11 12.11 -3.45 -12.34
N PHE A 12 12.87 -4.46 -11.92
CA PHE A 12 14.21 -4.25 -11.33
C PHE A 12 15.20 -3.60 -12.28
N VAL A 13 15.12 -3.91 -13.58
CA VAL A 13 15.98 -3.27 -14.60
C VAL A 13 15.61 -1.80 -14.73
N ILE A 14 14.32 -1.48 -14.75
CA ILE A 14 13.83 -0.09 -14.81
C ILE A 14 14.34 0.70 -13.61
N ILE A 15 14.17 0.16 -12.39
CA ILE A 15 14.65 0.82 -11.16
C ILE A 15 16.19 0.94 -11.19
N GLY A 16 16.89 -0.08 -11.65
CA GLY A 16 18.36 -0.02 -11.84
C GLY A 16 18.80 1.11 -12.76
N ILE A 17 18.10 1.32 -13.88
CA ILE A 17 18.36 2.45 -14.79
C ILE A 17 18.10 3.79 -14.07
N ILE A 18 17.02 3.89 -13.31
CA ILE A 18 16.72 5.11 -12.53
C ILE A 18 17.78 5.37 -11.46
N ILE A 19 18.30 4.33 -10.80
CA ILE A 19 19.41 4.44 -9.85
C ILE A 19 20.66 4.99 -10.53
N LEU A 20 21.03 4.44 -11.69
CA LEU A 20 22.18 4.93 -12.47
C LEU A 20 21.98 6.38 -12.90
N PHE A 21 20.78 6.74 -13.31
CA PHE A 21 20.44 8.12 -13.64
C PHE A 21 20.53 9.04 -12.42
N ALA A 22 20.05 8.62 -11.24
CA ALA A 22 20.19 9.38 -10.00
C ALA A 22 21.67 9.59 -9.63
N VAL A 23 22.52 8.59 -9.79
CA VAL A 23 23.97 8.76 -9.59
C VAL A 23 24.54 9.78 -10.57
N ALA A 24 24.21 9.70 -11.88
CA ALA A 24 24.67 10.68 -12.87
C ALA A 24 24.23 12.10 -12.51
N LEU A 25 23.03 12.29 -11.96
CA LEU A 25 22.56 13.60 -11.50
C LEU A 25 23.42 14.17 -10.37
N THR A 26 23.98 13.33 -9.46
CA THR A 26 24.88 13.84 -8.39
C THR A 26 26.19 14.40 -8.93
N TRP A 27 26.58 14.06 -10.17
CA TRP A 27 27.76 14.62 -10.84
C TRP A 27 27.46 15.91 -11.62
N ILE A 28 26.20 16.08 -12.03
CA ILE A 28 25.78 17.19 -12.89
C ILE A 28 25.24 18.33 -12.04
N ILE A 29 24.33 18.02 -11.08
CA ILE A 29 23.63 19.02 -10.28
C ILE A 29 24.56 19.53 -9.17
N PRO A 30 24.69 20.86 -8.96
CA PRO A 30 25.44 21.41 -7.83
C PRO A 30 24.80 21.00 -6.51
N ALA A 31 25.62 20.57 -5.55
CA ALA A 31 25.16 20.26 -4.21
C ALA A 31 24.77 21.53 -3.46
N GLY A 32 23.68 21.46 -2.71
CA GLY A 32 23.18 22.58 -1.92
C GLY A 32 22.65 22.16 -0.56
N SER A 33 22.64 23.08 0.37
CA SER A 33 22.10 22.88 1.70
C SER A 33 21.36 24.11 2.18
N TYR A 34 20.22 23.86 2.83
CA TYR A 34 19.51 24.89 3.58
C TYR A 34 19.94 24.87 5.05
N VAL A 35 20.05 26.03 5.64
CA VAL A 35 20.22 26.15 7.09
C VAL A 35 18.97 25.62 7.77
N ARG A 36 19.16 24.82 8.83
CA ARG A 36 18.08 24.27 9.65
C ARG A 36 18.16 24.86 11.03
N PHE A 37 17.04 25.35 11.55
CA PHE A 37 16.92 25.82 12.92
C PHE A 37 15.78 25.08 13.62
N GLU A 38 15.81 25.05 14.95
CA GLU A 38 14.71 24.54 15.74
C GLU A 38 13.73 25.68 16.02
N ASN A 39 12.45 25.48 15.62
CA ASN A 39 11.40 26.43 15.95
C ASN A 39 10.99 26.30 17.45
N GLU A 40 10.11 27.18 17.92
CA GLU A 40 9.61 27.18 19.31
C GLU A 40 8.96 25.85 19.73
N ALA A 41 8.53 25.04 18.80
CA ALA A 41 7.97 23.70 19.04
C ALA A 41 9.02 22.58 19.05
N GLY A 42 10.34 22.89 19.01
CA GLY A 42 11.43 21.91 19.00
C GLY A 42 11.56 21.11 17.68
N ILE A 43 10.96 21.60 16.60
CA ILE A 43 11.00 20.94 15.29
C ILE A 43 12.09 21.59 14.44
N LYS A 44 12.95 20.76 13.83
CA LYS A 44 13.95 21.23 12.86
C LYS A 44 13.26 21.67 11.58
N VAL A 45 13.27 22.95 11.30
CA VAL A 45 12.67 23.60 10.14
C VAL A 45 13.78 24.11 9.21
N ILE A 46 13.51 24.11 7.93
CA ILE A 46 14.39 24.65 6.90
C ILE A 46 14.15 26.18 6.82
N ASP A 47 15.22 26.98 6.87
CA ASP A 47 15.14 28.38 6.52
C ASP A 47 15.17 28.53 4.98
N PRO A 48 14.05 28.87 4.35
CA PRO A 48 13.99 28.98 2.90
C PRO A 48 14.79 30.16 2.33
N THR A 49 15.22 31.10 3.19
CA THR A 49 16.00 32.29 2.80
C THR A 49 17.50 32.03 2.82
N GLN A 50 17.95 31.00 3.50
CA GLN A 50 19.37 30.68 3.68
C GLN A 50 19.74 29.38 2.95
N PHE A 51 19.76 29.45 1.62
CA PHE A 51 20.32 28.42 0.77
C PHE A 51 21.78 28.72 0.46
N SER A 52 22.64 27.71 0.58
CA SER A 52 24.04 27.80 0.18
C SER A 52 24.45 26.62 -0.69
N TYR A 53 25.23 26.87 -1.73
CA TYR A 53 25.94 25.82 -2.42
C TYR A 53 27.06 25.30 -1.53
N ILE A 54 27.19 24.00 -1.50
CA ILE A 54 28.27 23.30 -0.78
C ILE A 54 29.18 22.59 -1.78
N ASP A 55 30.33 22.14 -1.31
CA ASP A 55 31.23 21.34 -2.13
C ASP A 55 30.51 20.11 -2.67
N ARG A 56 30.75 19.79 -3.93
CA ARG A 56 30.12 18.65 -4.59
C ARG A 56 30.50 17.35 -3.91
N THR A 57 29.53 16.55 -3.59
CA THR A 57 29.67 15.20 -3.06
C THR A 57 29.10 14.15 -4.03
N PRO A 58 29.72 13.99 -5.23
CA PRO A 58 29.20 13.07 -6.22
C PRO A 58 29.32 11.63 -5.71
N VAL A 59 28.26 10.85 -5.88
CA VAL A 59 28.24 9.45 -5.47
C VAL A 59 29.06 8.61 -6.45
N ASN A 60 30.02 7.83 -5.93
CA ASN A 60 30.79 6.91 -6.75
C ASN A 60 29.90 5.76 -7.25
N PRO A 61 29.84 5.49 -8.56
CA PRO A 61 29.04 4.39 -9.11
C PRO A 61 29.38 3.01 -8.51
N LEU A 62 30.60 2.78 -8.06
CA LEU A 62 30.98 1.54 -7.40
C LEU A 62 30.37 1.34 -6.02
N GLU A 63 29.84 2.41 -5.43
CA GLU A 63 29.16 2.36 -4.13
C GLU A 63 27.65 2.07 -4.26
N ILE A 64 27.09 1.99 -5.47
CA ILE A 64 25.66 1.69 -5.70
C ILE A 64 25.21 0.46 -4.89
N PRO A 65 25.92 -0.68 -4.88
CA PRO A 65 25.50 -1.84 -4.09
C PRO A 65 25.39 -1.53 -2.59
N LEU A 66 26.31 -0.70 -2.06
CA LEU A 66 26.27 -0.28 -0.66
C LEU A 66 25.05 0.60 -0.35
N TYR A 67 24.70 1.54 -1.25
CA TYR A 67 23.51 2.36 -1.10
C TYR A 67 22.21 1.52 -1.17
N ILE A 68 22.18 0.51 -2.03
CA ILE A 68 21.07 -0.44 -2.09
C ILE A 68 20.92 -1.16 -0.74
N VAL A 69 22.01 -1.74 -0.20
CA VAL A 69 21.96 -2.42 1.11
C VAL A 69 21.51 -1.48 2.22
N LYS A 70 22.06 -0.27 2.30
CA LYS A 70 21.64 0.75 3.28
C LYS A 70 20.16 1.12 3.14
N ALA A 71 19.64 1.15 1.92
CA ALA A 71 18.23 1.44 1.63
C ALA A 71 17.31 0.32 2.12
N PHE A 72 17.70 -0.93 1.95
CA PHE A 72 16.98 -2.08 2.50
C PHE A 72 16.92 -2.02 4.02
N VAL A 73 18.05 -1.78 4.68
CA VAL A 73 18.11 -1.62 6.15
C VAL A 73 17.20 -0.48 6.61
N LYS A 74 17.18 0.64 5.87
CA LYS A 74 16.36 1.83 6.21
C LYS A 74 14.87 1.60 6.09
N ARG A 75 14.42 0.64 5.26
CA ARG A 75 13.01 0.33 4.98
C ARG A 75 12.62 -1.10 5.33
N ILE A 76 13.41 -1.75 6.14
CA ILE A 76 13.15 -3.12 6.57
C ILE A 76 11.80 -3.25 7.27
N ASP A 77 11.41 -2.23 8.02
CA ASP A 77 10.13 -2.09 8.71
C ASP A 77 8.95 -2.27 7.75
N LEU A 78 8.90 -1.47 6.67
CA LEU A 78 7.85 -1.56 5.65
C LEU A 78 7.91 -2.88 4.87
N MET A 79 9.11 -3.37 4.59
CA MET A 79 9.29 -4.67 3.92
C MET A 79 8.73 -5.81 4.75
N LEU A 80 8.97 -5.80 6.08
CA LEU A 80 8.42 -6.80 7.00
C LEU A 80 6.90 -6.75 7.07
N VAL A 81 6.29 -5.56 7.09
CA VAL A 81 4.82 -5.44 7.02
C VAL A 81 4.27 -6.15 5.80
N ILE A 82 4.85 -5.91 4.62
CA ILE A 82 4.36 -6.51 3.37
C ILE A 82 4.57 -8.03 3.34
N LEU A 83 5.74 -8.50 3.77
CA LEU A 83 6.04 -9.91 3.83
C LEU A 83 5.11 -10.64 4.81
N PHE A 84 4.95 -10.14 6.03
CA PHE A 84 4.15 -10.79 7.06
C PHE A 84 2.66 -10.69 6.77
N ALA A 85 2.20 -9.57 6.20
CA ALA A 85 0.84 -9.48 5.68
C ALA A 85 0.59 -10.53 4.58
N GLY A 86 1.53 -10.67 3.63
CA GLY A 86 1.44 -11.70 2.59
C GLY A 86 1.36 -13.11 3.16
N GLY A 87 2.19 -13.42 4.17
CA GLY A 87 2.14 -14.69 4.91
C GLY A 87 0.81 -14.93 5.59
N ALA A 88 0.32 -13.92 6.33
CA ALA A 88 -0.94 -13.99 7.06
C ALA A 88 -2.15 -14.13 6.13
N PHE A 89 -2.19 -13.38 5.03
CA PHE A 89 -3.27 -13.46 4.05
C PHE A 89 -3.26 -14.78 3.28
N HIS A 90 -2.08 -15.29 2.94
CA HIS A 90 -1.99 -16.60 2.30
C HIS A 90 -2.56 -17.69 3.22
N LEU A 91 -2.18 -17.68 4.49
CA LEU A 91 -2.68 -18.62 5.48
C LEU A 91 -4.20 -18.45 5.68
N LEU A 92 -4.70 -17.21 5.77
CA LEU A 92 -6.14 -16.92 5.83
C LEU A 92 -6.88 -17.48 4.60
N THR A 93 -6.33 -17.29 3.40
CA THR A 93 -6.87 -17.82 2.15
C THR A 93 -6.95 -19.36 2.20
N LYS A 94 -5.91 -20.03 2.68
CA LYS A 94 -5.87 -21.49 2.83
C LYS A 94 -6.93 -22.07 3.77
N THR A 95 -7.41 -21.28 4.73
CA THR A 95 -8.53 -21.72 5.61
C THR A 95 -9.87 -21.76 4.87
N GLY A 96 -9.99 -21.13 3.70
CA GLY A 96 -11.24 -20.95 2.97
C GLY A 96 -12.22 -19.97 3.62
N ALA A 97 -11.89 -19.37 4.78
CA ALA A 97 -12.76 -18.43 5.49
C ALA A 97 -12.93 -17.14 4.69
N LEU A 98 -11.83 -16.61 4.13
CA LEU A 98 -11.86 -15.42 3.29
C LEU A 98 -12.73 -15.61 2.05
N HIS A 99 -12.58 -16.75 1.36
CA HIS A 99 -13.38 -17.09 0.19
C HIS A 99 -14.88 -17.18 0.49
N ALA A 100 -15.25 -17.78 1.63
CA ALA A 100 -16.65 -17.88 2.04
C ALA A 100 -17.27 -16.50 2.31
N VAL A 101 -16.50 -15.56 2.89
CA VAL A 101 -16.96 -14.16 3.07
C VAL A 101 -17.04 -13.43 1.75
N ILE A 102 -16.02 -13.55 0.88
CA ILE A 102 -16.03 -12.95 -0.46
C ILE A 102 -17.24 -13.45 -1.26
N ALA A 103 -17.53 -14.76 -1.24
CA ALA A 103 -18.70 -15.34 -1.89
C ALA A 103 -20.01 -14.72 -1.39
N LYS A 104 -20.14 -14.60 -0.07
CA LYS A 104 -21.34 -14.00 0.55
C LYS A 104 -21.47 -12.53 0.17
N MET A 105 -20.37 -11.77 0.19
CA MET A 105 -20.38 -10.36 -0.21
C MET A 105 -20.66 -10.20 -1.70
N ALA A 106 -20.01 -10.97 -2.57
CA ALA A 106 -20.25 -10.94 -4.01
C ALA A 106 -21.72 -11.22 -4.33
N LYS A 107 -22.35 -12.20 -3.65
CA LYS A 107 -23.77 -12.48 -3.76
C LYS A 107 -24.65 -11.33 -3.26
N ALA A 108 -24.30 -10.72 -2.12
CA ALA A 108 -25.06 -9.61 -1.54
C ALA A 108 -24.99 -8.33 -2.39
N PHE A 109 -23.83 -8.08 -3.02
CA PHE A 109 -23.59 -6.92 -3.88
C PHE A 109 -23.71 -7.23 -5.38
N SER A 110 -24.14 -8.43 -5.76
CA SER A 110 -24.32 -8.82 -7.17
C SER A 110 -25.18 -7.78 -7.91
N GLY A 111 -24.63 -7.26 -9.00
CA GLY A 111 -25.26 -6.19 -9.79
C GLY A 111 -25.27 -4.81 -9.14
N LYS A 112 -24.72 -4.63 -7.93
CA LYS A 112 -24.75 -3.37 -7.18
C LYS A 112 -23.36 -2.73 -7.04
N VAL A 113 -22.62 -2.69 -8.14
CA VAL A 113 -21.27 -2.09 -8.19
C VAL A 113 -21.27 -0.64 -7.68
N TYR A 114 -22.36 0.10 -7.96
CA TYR A 114 -22.57 1.48 -7.53
C TYR A 114 -22.78 1.66 -6.01
N ILE A 115 -22.94 0.58 -5.24
CA ILE A 115 -22.98 0.59 -3.77
C ILE A 115 -21.66 0.06 -3.22
N PHE A 116 -21.16 -1.04 -3.79
CA PHE A 116 -19.94 -1.72 -3.35
C PHE A 116 -18.70 -0.82 -3.41
N LEU A 117 -18.45 -0.19 -4.55
CA LEU A 117 -17.27 0.66 -4.72
C LEU A 117 -17.27 1.88 -3.78
N PRO A 118 -18.36 2.69 -3.70
CA PRO A 118 -18.39 3.81 -2.78
C PRO A 118 -18.20 3.42 -1.32
N ILE A 119 -18.82 2.37 -0.85
CA ILE A 119 -18.68 1.96 0.55
C ILE A 119 -17.21 1.63 0.85
N LEU A 120 -16.55 0.82 0.03
CA LEU A 120 -15.17 0.43 0.30
C LEU A 120 -14.19 1.59 0.13
N THR A 121 -14.34 2.40 -0.92
CA THR A 121 -13.50 3.59 -1.10
C THR A 121 -13.69 4.60 0.02
N LEU A 122 -14.92 4.72 0.58
CA LEU A 122 -15.18 5.57 1.74
C LEU A 122 -14.45 5.06 2.99
N VAL A 123 -14.54 3.75 3.26
CA VAL A 123 -13.87 3.14 4.43
C VAL A 123 -12.37 3.39 4.36
N PHE A 124 -11.70 3.05 3.26
CA PHE A 124 -10.26 3.31 3.12
C PHE A 124 -9.94 4.81 3.12
N GLY A 125 -10.78 5.63 2.49
CA GLY A 125 -10.63 7.08 2.48
C GLY A 125 -10.67 7.67 3.89
N LEU A 126 -11.66 7.30 4.70
CA LEU A 126 -11.80 7.80 6.08
C LEU A 126 -10.63 7.36 6.96
N ILE A 127 -10.19 6.12 6.88
CA ILE A 127 -9.04 5.65 7.67
C ILE A 127 -7.77 6.40 7.23
N CYS A 128 -7.57 6.61 5.94
CA CYS A 128 -6.41 7.34 5.41
C CYS A 128 -6.45 8.84 5.66
N THR A 129 -7.54 9.40 6.22
CA THR A 129 -7.50 10.78 6.73
C THR A 129 -6.53 10.95 7.90
N THR A 130 -6.23 9.87 8.62
CA THR A 130 -5.31 9.85 9.78
C THR A 130 -4.00 9.13 9.48
N GLN A 131 -4.02 8.12 8.61
CA GLN A 131 -2.91 7.22 8.32
C GLN A 131 -2.44 7.33 6.86
N GLY A 132 -1.22 6.85 6.58
CA GLY A 132 -0.70 6.76 5.22
C GLY A 132 -1.29 5.57 4.45
N VAL A 133 -1.46 5.73 3.13
CA VAL A 133 -1.98 4.68 2.22
C VAL A 133 -1.13 3.41 2.27
N ASN A 134 0.17 3.54 2.52
CA ASN A 134 1.12 2.42 2.53
C ASN A 134 0.72 1.30 3.50
N LEU A 135 0.08 1.64 4.62
CA LEU A 135 -0.41 0.67 5.60
C LEU A 135 -1.43 -0.31 4.99
N PHE A 136 -2.15 0.12 3.97
CA PHE A 136 -3.26 -0.64 3.38
C PHE A 136 -2.90 -1.37 2.08
N ILE A 137 -1.70 -1.18 1.53
CA ILE A 137 -1.24 -1.88 0.31
C ILE A 137 -1.32 -3.40 0.48
N ALA A 138 -1.05 -3.89 1.69
CA ALA A 138 -1.14 -5.30 2.02
C ALA A 138 -2.55 -5.90 1.83
N PHE A 139 -3.60 -5.08 1.79
CA PHE A 139 -4.98 -5.52 1.55
C PHE A 139 -5.35 -5.59 0.05
N ALA A 140 -4.47 -5.11 -0.83
CA ALA A 140 -4.74 -5.09 -2.27
C ALA A 140 -5.13 -6.47 -2.85
N PRO A 141 -4.48 -7.58 -2.48
CA PRO A 141 -4.89 -8.91 -2.96
C PRO A 141 -6.35 -9.25 -2.66
N ILE A 142 -6.83 -8.89 -1.45
CA ILE A 142 -8.22 -9.15 -1.04
C ILE A 142 -9.19 -8.34 -1.90
N MET A 143 -8.90 -7.06 -2.12
CA MET A 143 -9.76 -6.19 -2.93
C MET A 143 -9.77 -6.63 -4.40
N VAL A 144 -8.65 -7.13 -4.92
CA VAL A 144 -8.57 -7.70 -6.26
C VAL A 144 -9.43 -8.96 -6.36
N MET A 145 -9.32 -9.89 -5.42
CA MET A 145 -10.17 -11.10 -5.38
C MET A 145 -11.66 -10.74 -5.31
N MET A 146 -12.03 -9.76 -4.47
CA MET A 146 -13.42 -9.28 -4.38
C MET A 146 -13.90 -8.69 -5.70
N SER A 147 -13.05 -7.93 -6.40
CA SER A 147 -13.38 -7.37 -7.72
C SER A 147 -13.60 -8.47 -8.75
N PHE A 148 -12.75 -9.49 -8.80
CA PHE A 148 -12.94 -10.65 -9.68
C PHE A 148 -14.24 -11.40 -9.38
N ALA A 149 -14.56 -11.62 -8.11
CA ALA A 149 -15.80 -12.26 -7.68
C ALA A 149 -17.07 -11.47 -8.10
N MET A 150 -16.94 -10.17 -8.33
CA MET A 150 -18.00 -9.30 -8.84
C MET A 150 -17.99 -9.13 -10.37
N GLY A 151 -17.12 -9.83 -11.09
CA GLY A 151 -16.96 -9.71 -12.54
C GLY A 151 -16.25 -8.44 -12.99
N LEU A 152 -15.44 -7.85 -12.13
CA LEU A 152 -14.60 -6.68 -12.40
C LEU A 152 -13.14 -7.11 -12.64
N ASP A 153 -12.26 -6.14 -12.85
CA ASP A 153 -10.83 -6.37 -13.10
C ASP A 153 -9.94 -6.05 -11.88
N SER A 154 -8.66 -6.39 -11.99
CA SER A 154 -7.67 -6.12 -10.94
C SER A 154 -7.44 -4.62 -10.72
N ILE A 155 -7.56 -3.79 -11.77
CA ILE A 155 -7.45 -2.32 -11.65
C ILE A 155 -8.53 -1.79 -10.73
N THR A 156 -9.78 -2.25 -10.88
CA THR A 156 -10.88 -1.84 -10.01
C THR A 156 -10.59 -2.21 -8.56
N GLY A 157 -10.12 -3.44 -8.30
CA GLY A 157 -9.75 -3.88 -6.95
C GLY A 157 -8.65 -3.04 -6.32
N ALA A 158 -7.56 -2.84 -7.04
CA ALA A 158 -6.45 -2.00 -6.59
C ALA A 158 -6.88 -0.53 -6.36
N SER A 159 -7.76 -0.01 -7.23
CA SER A 159 -8.26 1.36 -7.14
C SER A 159 -9.08 1.64 -5.89
N ILE A 160 -9.76 0.64 -5.31
CA ILE A 160 -10.47 0.80 -4.04
C ILE A 160 -9.52 1.32 -2.95
N ILE A 161 -8.35 0.72 -2.83
CA ILE A 161 -7.36 1.11 -1.82
C ILE A 161 -6.59 2.35 -2.27
N LEU A 162 -6.06 2.35 -3.49
CA LEU A 162 -5.16 3.40 -3.95
C LEU A 162 -5.89 4.73 -4.09
N LEU A 163 -7.04 4.77 -4.74
CA LEU A 163 -7.80 6.00 -4.92
C LEU A 163 -8.56 6.38 -3.64
N GLY A 164 -9.20 5.41 -2.96
CA GLY A 164 -9.85 5.66 -1.68
C GLY A 164 -8.86 6.20 -0.66
N GLY A 165 -7.73 5.52 -0.50
CA GLY A 165 -6.66 5.93 0.41
C GLY A 165 -6.01 7.27 0.02
N ALA A 166 -5.77 7.48 -1.28
CA ALA A 166 -5.17 8.72 -1.77
C ALA A 166 -6.05 9.95 -1.49
N ILE A 167 -7.38 9.83 -1.62
CA ILE A 167 -8.31 10.92 -1.29
C ILE A 167 -8.17 11.29 0.18
N GLY A 168 -8.22 10.31 1.09
CA GLY A 168 -8.09 10.54 2.52
C GLY A 168 -6.75 11.17 2.90
N PHE A 169 -5.66 10.62 2.37
CA PHE A 169 -4.30 11.08 2.64
C PHE A 169 -4.03 12.46 2.05
N ALA A 170 -4.43 12.72 0.79
CA ALA A 170 -4.16 13.99 0.12
C ALA A 170 -4.96 15.16 0.72
N THR A 171 -6.22 14.93 1.09
CA THR A 171 -7.01 15.95 1.79
C THR A 171 -6.60 16.10 3.25
N GLY A 172 -6.12 15.02 3.86
CA GLY A 172 -5.47 14.95 5.15
C GLY A 172 -6.15 15.69 6.29
N PRO A 173 -7.50 15.62 6.48
CA PRO A 173 -8.18 16.45 7.49
C PRO A 173 -7.63 16.24 8.90
N LEU A 174 -7.20 15.02 9.20
CA LEU A 174 -6.71 14.62 10.52
C LEU A 174 -5.28 14.05 10.47
N ASN A 175 -4.57 14.21 9.35
CA ASN A 175 -3.29 13.53 9.15
C ASN A 175 -2.16 14.18 9.96
N ILE A 176 -1.67 13.42 10.95
CA ILE A 176 -0.62 13.87 11.88
C ILE A 176 0.71 14.02 11.15
N ASN A 177 1.01 13.11 10.21
CA ASN A 177 2.32 13.03 9.55
C ASN A 177 2.51 14.05 8.42
N THR A 178 1.43 14.65 7.92
CA THR A 178 1.48 15.64 6.83
C THR A 178 0.90 16.98 7.27
N THR A 179 -0.41 17.04 7.46
CA THR A 179 -1.12 18.30 7.75
C THR A 179 -0.70 18.92 9.06
N ILE A 180 -0.65 18.12 10.15
CA ILE A 180 -0.30 18.65 11.47
C ILE A 180 1.16 19.09 11.52
N VAL A 181 2.06 18.33 10.89
CA VAL A 181 3.47 18.73 10.77
C VAL A 181 3.60 20.04 9.98
N ALA A 182 2.90 20.16 8.85
CA ALA A 182 2.91 21.39 8.06
C ALA A 182 2.36 22.58 8.85
N GLN A 183 1.28 22.39 9.61
CA GLN A 183 0.70 23.44 10.47
C GLN A 183 1.66 23.86 11.60
N LYS A 184 2.37 22.89 12.21
CA LYS A 184 3.41 23.20 13.22
C LYS A 184 4.55 24.01 12.62
N ILE A 185 5.02 23.65 11.43
CA ILE A 185 6.09 24.36 10.73
C ILE A 185 5.66 25.79 10.36
N ALA A 186 4.40 25.94 9.93
CA ALA A 186 3.82 27.23 9.55
C ALA A 186 3.30 28.05 10.75
N GLU A 187 3.47 27.56 11.99
CA GLU A 187 3.02 28.20 13.23
C GLU A 187 1.49 28.48 13.23
N LEU A 188 0.72 27.64 12.54
CA LEU A 188 -0.73 27.74 12.45
C LEU A 188 -1.39 26.91 13.60
N PRO A 189 -2.58 27.33 14.05
CA PRO A 189 -3.33 26.53 15.01
C PRO A 189 -3.56 25.10 14.48
N LEU A 190 -3.29 24.10 15.31
CA LEU A 190 -3.46 22.70 14.94
C LEU A 190 -4.91 22.42 14.57
N TYR A 191 -5.11 21.60 13.55
CA TYR A 191 -6.41 21.26 12.96
C TYR A 191 -7.17 22.46 12.37
N SER A 192 -6.54 23.64 12.20
CA SER A 192 -7.15 24.75 11.47
C SER A 192 -7.52 24.31 10.06
N GLY A 193 -8.71 24.74 9.59
CA GLY A 193 -9.22 24.39 8.27
C GLY A 193 -9.68 22.93 8.11
N VAL A 194 -9.85 22.16 9.20
CA VAL A 194 -10.32 20.77 9.15
C VAL A 194 -11.67 20.63 8.43
N GLY A 195 -12.61 21.54 8.67
CA GLY A 195 -13.90 21.56 7.97
C GLY A 195 -13.76 21.73 6.46
N TYR A 196 -12.93 22.66 6.01
CA TYR A 196 -12.62 22.84 4.58
C TYR A 196 -12.01 21.57 3.97
N ARG A 197 -11.08 20.91 4.69
CA ARG A 197 -10.47 19.67 4.23
C ARG A 197 -11.46 18.51 4.10
N PHE A 198 -12.47 18.44 5.00
CA PHE A 198 -13.56 17.47 4.84
C PHE A 198 -14.47 17.81 3.66
N VAL A 199 -14.69 19.08 3.33
CA VAL A 199 -15.39 19.45 2.08
C VAL A 199 -14.57 19.00 0.87
N CYS A 200 -13.26 19.24 0.85
CA CYS A 200 -12.37 18.75 -0.20
C CYS A 200 -12.42 17.23 -0.32
N PHE A 201 -12.38 16.52 0.82
CA PHE A 201 -12.54 15.06 0.85
C PHE A 201 -13.84 14.64 0.17
N GLY A 202 -14.97 15.25 0.53
CA GLY A 202 -16.28 14.94 -0.06
C GLY A 202 -16.30 15.17 -1.58
N VAL A 203 -15.77 16.30 -2.04
CA VAL A 203 -15.70 16.61 -3.47
C VAL A 203 -14.85 15.60 -4.24
N PHE A 204 -13.62 15.34 -3.78
CA PHE A 204 -12.75 14.35 -4.43
C PHE A 204 -13.31 12.93 -4.36
N TYR A 205 -13.94 12.57 -3.24
CA TYR A 205 -14.61 11.29 -3.08
C TYR A 205 -15.71 11.09 -4.13
N VAL A 206 -16.59 12.07 -4.31
CA VAL A 206 -17.69 12.01 -5.30
C VAL A 206 -17.13 11.90 -6.72
N ILE A 207 -16.18 12.76 -7.10
CA ILE A 207 -15.57 12.76 -8.45
C ILE A 207 -14.92 11.40 -8.73
N THR A 208 -14.12 10.90 -7.79
CA THR A 208 -13.41 9.62 -7.94
C THR A 208 -14.39 8.46 -8.07
N ASN A 209 -15.43 8.42 -7.25
CA ASN A 209 -16.42 7.34 -7.33
C ASN A 209 -17.25 7.38 -8.62
N ILE A 210 -17.59 8.56 -9.12
CA ILE A 210 -18.26 8.68 -10.44
C ILE A 210 -17.37 8.08 -11.54
N TYR A 211 -16.08 8.40 -11.53
CA TYR A 211 -15.13 7.84 -12.49
C TYR A 211 -14.98 6.32 -12.33
N LEU A 212 -14.74 5.86 -11.11
CA LEU A 212 -14.49 4.45 -10.80
C LEU A 212 -15.72 3.58 -11.12
N ILE A 213 -16.93 4.03 -10.78
CA ILE A 213 -18.17 3.33 -11.10
C ILE A 213 -18.37 3.24 -12.62
N ARG A 214 -18.16 4.34 -13.34
CA ARG A 214 -18.27 4.33 -14.82
C ARG A 214 -17.28 3.35 -15.46
N TYR A 215 -16.04 3.36 -14.98
CA TYR A 215 -15.01 2.44 -15.43
C TYR A 215 -15.44 0.98 -15.12
N ALA A 216 -15.77 0.67 -13.87
CA ALA A 216 -16.14 -0.66 -13.45
C ALA A 216 -17.36 -1.22 -14.21
N LEU A 217 -18.40 -0.42 -14.42
CA LEU A 217 -19.57 -0.82 -15.20
C LEU A 217 -19.25 -1.06 -16.68
N LYS A 218 -18.30 -0.30 -17.24
CA LYS A 218 -17.80 -0.51 -18.61
C LYS A 218 -17.09 -1.85 -18.72
N ILE A 219 -16.19 -2.16 -17.76
CA ILE A 219 -15.43 -3.42 -17.73
C ILE A 219 -16.36 -4.60 -17.45
N GLN A 220 -17.34 -4.45 -16.56
CA GLN A 220 -18.30 -5.50 -16.24
C GLN A 220 -19.12 -5.91 -17.49
N LYS A 221 -19.47 -4.95 -18.37
CA LYS A 221 -20.16 -5.23 -19.65
C LYS A 221 -19.24 -5.85 -20.70
N ASN A 222 -18.02 -5.35 -20.81
CA ASN A 222 -17.05 -5.75 -21.81
C ASN A 222 -15.66 -5.93 -21.14
N PRO A 223 -15.36 -7.11 -20.56
CA PRO A 223 -14.10 -7.35 -19.85
C PRO A 223 -12.84 -7.15 -20.69
N GLU A 224 -12.92 -7.36 -22.01
CA GLU A 224 -11.81 -7.17 -22.96
C GLU A 224 -11.32 -5.71 -23.05
N LEU A 225 -12.11 -4.75 -22.59
CA LEU A 225 -11.71 -3.34 -22.54
C LEU A 225 -10.80 -3.02 -21.37
N SER A 226 -10.57 -3.96 -20.45
CA SER A 226 -9.61 -3.80 -19.36
C SER A 226 -8.18 -3.87 -19.90
N PRO A 227 -7.33 -2.89 -19.57
CA PRO A 227 -5.89 -2.97 -19.90
C PRO A 227 -5.20 -4.19 -19.28
N MET A 228 -5.78 -4.79 -18.24
CA MET A 228 -5.23 -5.94 -17.53
C MET A 228 -5.85 -7.26 -17.98
N TYR A 229 -6.76 -7.25 -18.97
CA TYR A 229 -7.53 -8.43 -19.36
C TYR A 229 -6.71 -9.70 -19.56
N GLU A 230 -5.61 -9.63 -20.32
CA GLU A 230 -4.76 -10.79 -20.59
C GLU A 230 -3.97 -11.23 -19.34
N LEU A 231 -3.54 -10.30 -18.50
CA LEU A 231 -2.84 -10.61 -17.26
C LEU A 231 -3.81 -11.16 -16.20
N ASP A 232 -5.00 -10.62 -16.13
CA ASP A 232 -6.03 -11.06 -15.19
C ASP A 232 -6.53 -12.48 -15.48
N LYS A 233 -6.51 -12.94 -16.73
CA LYS A 233 -6.83 -14.33 -17.09
C LYS A 233 -5.92 -15.36 -16.43
N THR A 234 -4.64 -15.02 -16.28
CA THR A 234 -3.61 -15.90 -15.72
C THR A 234 -3.31 -15.61 -14.26
N SER A 235 -4.03 -14.67 -13.66
CA SER A 235 -3.82 -14.26 -12.26
C SER A 235 -4.22 -15.38 -11.30
N GLU A 236 -3.33 -15.71 -10.35
CA GLU A 236 -3.64 -16.63 -9.25
C GLU A 236 -4.86 -16.15 -8.45
N PHE A 237 -5.02 -14.85 -8.24
CA PHE A 237 -6.15 -14.25 -7.54
C PHE A 237 -7.49 -14.51 -8.22
N ARG A 238 -7.52 -14.68 -9.55
CA ARG A 238 -8.72 -15.03 -10.28
C ARG A 238 -9.09 -16.49 -10.07
N ASN A 239 -8.12 -17.37 -10.04
CA ASN A 239 -8.33 -18.79 -9.73
C ASN A 239 -8.79 -18.98 -8.29
N GLU A 240 -8.24 -18.20 -7.36
CA GLU A 240 -8.65 -18.17 -5.96
C GLU A 240 -10.04 -17.52 -5.76
N ALA A 241 -10.51 -16.70 -6.70
CA ALA A 241 -11.84 -16.08 -6.68
C ALA A 241 -12.96 -17.00 -7.22
N ASP A 242 -12.64 -18.21 -7.68
CA ASP A 242 -13.65 -19.21 -8.02
C ASP A 242 -14.32 -19.76 -6.76
N LEU A 243 -15.48 -19.19 -6.47
CA LEU A 243 -16.23 -19.36 -5.21
C LEU A 243 -17.06 -20.64 -5.16
N SER A 244 -17.09 -21.42 -6.23
CA SER A 244 -17.94 -22.62 -6.35
C SER A 244 -17.51 -23.77 -5.44
N SER A 245 -16.24 -23.79 -5.00
CA SER A 245 -15.62 -24.86 -4.22
C SER A 245 -15.59 -24.61 -2.71
N PHE A 246 -15.92 -23.40 -2.25
CA PHE A 246 -15.79 -23.03 -0.83
C PHE A 246 -17.14 -23.15 -0.12
N GLY A 247 -17.23 -24.16 0.77
CA GLY A 247 -18.43 -24.46 1.54
C GLY A 247 -18.95 -23.28 2.40
N ALA A 248 -20.10 -23.48 3.03
CA ALA A 248 -20.76 -22.49 3.87
C ALA A 248 -19.85 -21.94 5.00
N LEU A 249 -20.17 -20.75 5.50
CA LEU A 249 -19.56 -20.19 6.70
C LEU A 249 -19.96 -21.04 7.90
N ASP A 250 -19.03 -21.83 8.42
CA ASP A 250 -19.16 -22.53 9.69
C ASP A 250 -18.64 -21.68 10.86
N ALA A 251 -18.87 -22.14 12.10
CA ALA A 251 -18.46 -21.41 13.29
C ALA A 251 -16.94 -21.18 13.34
N ARG A 252 -16.12 -22.12 12.83
CA ARG A 252 -14.67 -21.99 12.77
C ARG A 252 -14.24 -20.89 11.81
N LYS A 253 -14.81 -20.85 10.60
CA LYS A 253 -14.55 -19.79 9.61
C LYS A 253 -15.00 -18.42 10.12
N ILE A 254 -16.12 -18.37 10.84
CA ILE A 254 -16.59 -17.12 11.47
C ILE A 254 -15.57 -16.63 12.51
N LEU A 255 -15.05 -17.51 13.38
CA LEU A 255 -14.04 -17.14 14.37
C LEU A 255 -12.73 -16.67 13.72
N ILE A 256 -12.29 -17.33 12.64
CA ILE A 256 -11.15 -16.89 11.83
C ILE A 256 -11.37 -15.47 11.31
N MET A 257 -12.55 -15.19 10.77
CA MET A 257 -12.88 -13.85 10.23
C MET A 257 -13.00 -12.79 11.34
N ILE A 258 -13.52 -13.15 12.50
CA ILE A 258 -13.52 -12.25 13.69
C ILE A 258 -12.08 -11.92 14.09
N THR A 259 -11.20 -12.93 14.18
CA THR A 259 -9.76 -12.72 14.47
C THR A 259 -9.12 -11.81 13.43
N PHE A 260 -9.40 -12.03 12.16
CA PHE A 260 -8.92 -11.19 11.06
C PHE A 260 -9.35 -9.73 11.24
N PHE A 261 -10.67 -9.46 11.35
CA PHE A 261 -11.16 -8.09 11.51
C PHE A 261 -10.70 -7.44 12.82
N ALA A 262 -10.64 -8.20 13.92
CA ALA A 262 -10.10 -7.71 15.19
C ALA A 262 -8.63 -7.28 15.06
N SER A 263 -7.81 -8.06 14.35
CA SER A 263 -6.41 -7.69 14.06
C SER A 263 -6.30 -6.41 13.23
N LEU A 264 -7.20 -6.23 12.24
CA LEU A 264 -7.22 -5.00 11.44
C LEU A 264 -7.62 -3.79 12.28
N ILE A 265 -8.66 -3.93 13.11
CA ILE A 265 -9.10 -2.88 14.03
C ILE A 265 -7.97 -2.54 15.00
N LEU A 266 -7.25 -3.55 15.51
CA LEU A 266 -6.11 -3.37 16.39
C LEU A 266 -4.98 -2.59 15.72
N ILE A 267 -4.65 -2.87 14.45
CA ILE A 267 -3.66 -2.12 13.68
C ILE A 267 -4.07 -0.65 13.55
N VAL A 268 -5.32 -0.39 13.16
CA VAL A 268 -5.83 0.98 13.02
C VAL A 268 -5.85 1.71 14.36
N TYR A 269 -6.34 1.08 15.42
CA TYR A 269 -6.37 1.64 16.77
C TYR A 269 -4.95 1.91 17.28
N GLY A 270 -4.04 0.96 17.11
CA GLY A 270 -2.63 1.09 17.49
C GLY A 270 -1.96 2.28 16.80
N GLY A 271 -2.20 2.45 15.49
CA GLY A 271 -1.67 3.58 14.74
C GLY A 271 -2.25 4.93 15.15
N ILE A 272 -3.52 5.00 15.56
CA ILE A 272 -4.18 6.27 15.94
C ILE A 272 -3.94 6.62 17.41
N ALA A 273 -4.08 5.63 18.31
CA ALA A 273 -4.14 5.87 19.75
C ALA A 273 -2.83 5.56 20.49
N LEU A 274 -1.97 4.72 19.92
CA LEU A 274 -0.76 4.22 20.57
C LEU A 274 0.54 4.59 19.83
N ASP A 275 0.46 5.43 18.79
CA ASP A 275 1.60 5.82 17.94
C ASP A 275 2.40 4.64 17.35
N TRP A 276 1.73 3.50 17.12
CA TRP A 276 2.34 2.32 16.52
C TRP A 276 2.93 2.66 15.15
N LYS A 277 4.08 2.07 14.90
CA LYS A 277 4.81 2.18 13.63
C LYS A 277 4.65 0.90 12.81
N MET A 278 5.53 0.72 11.84
CA MET A 278 5.46 -0.44 10.94
C MET A 278 5.82 -1.74 11.65
N GLU A 279 6.70 -1.70 12.66
CA GLU A 279 7.15 -2.88 13.40
C GLU A 279 6.03 -3.55 14.19
N GLU A 280 5.21 -2.75 14.91
CA GLU A 280 4.04 -3.24 15.63
C GLU A 280 2.99 -3.80 14.66
N THR A 281 2.79 -3.12 13.52
CA THR A 281 1.90 -3.60 12.46
C THR A 281 2.34 -4.95 11.92
N ALA A 282 3.64 -5.13 11.65
CA ALA A 282 4.20 -6.40 11.21
C ALA A 282 3.98 -7.51 12.26
N SER A 283 4.18 -7.16 13.55
CA SER A 283 3.98 -8.08 14.67
C SER A 283 2.53 -8.56 14.77
N VAL A 284 1.55 -7.68 14.55
CA VAL A 284 0.13 -8.07 14.52
C VAL A 284 -0.15 -9.02 13.37
N PHE A 285 0.40 -8.82 12.16
CA PHE A 285 0.22 -9.76 11.06
C PHE A 285 0.81 -11.15 11.38
N LEU A 286 1.98 -11.18 12.03
CA LEU A 286 2.57 -12.45 12.46
C LEU A 286 1.71 -13.17 13.50
N ALA A 287 1.25 -12.45 14.54
CA ALA A 287 0.37 -12.99 15.56
C ALA A 287 -0.96 -13.46 14.96
N MET A 288 -1.56 -12.69 14.06
CA MET A 288 -2.77 -13.04 13.33
C MET A 288 -2.60 -14.37 12.57
N ALA A 289 -1.48 -14.55 11.87
CA ALA A 289 -1.20 -15.78 11.14
C ALA A 289 -1.17 -17.01 12.07
N ILE A 290 -0.49 -16.89 13.20
CA ILE A 290 -0.40 -17.98 14.20
C ILE A 290 -1.78 -18.31 14.76
N ILE A 291 -2.54 -17.32 15.19
CA ILE A 291 -3.87 -17.49 15.78
C ILE A 291 -4.85 -18.10 14.77
N ILE A 292 -4.90 -17.56 13.55
CA ILE A 292 -5.77 -18.08 12.47
C ILE A 292 -5.40 -19.53 12.13
N GLY A 293 -4.11 -19.83 12.03
CA GLY A 293 -3.65 -21.20 11.75
C GLY A 293 -4.03 -22.18 12.85
N ALA A 294 -3.91 -21.78 14.12
CA ALA A 294 -4.33 -22.58 15.26
C ALA A 294 -5.85 -22.82 15.27
N ILE A 295 -6.67 -21.79 15.04
CA ILE A 295 -8.14 -21.91 14.93
C ILE A 295 -8.52 -22.83 13.76
N ALA A 296 -7.79 -22.76 12.63
CA ALA A 296 -8.01 -23.63 11.48
C ALA A 296 -7.65 -25.11 11.76
N GLY A 297 -6.93 -25.37 12.86
CA GLY A 297 -6.48 -26.71 13.22
C GLY A 297 -5.20 -27.13 12.48
N PHE A 298 -4.44 -26.19 11.97
CA PHE A 298 -3.14 -26.46 11.34
C PHE A 298 -2.07 -26.73 12.41
N GLY A 299 -1.23 -27.72 12.18
CA GLY A 299 -0.07 -27.97 13.03
C GLY A 299 1.00 -26.88 12.87
N PRO A 300 1.92 -26.69 13.85
CA PRO A 300 2.94 -25.64 13.82
C PRO A 300 3.79 -25.66 12.54
N SER A 301 4.19 -26.83 12.06
CA SER A 301 4.96 -26.97 10.82
C SER A 301 4.17 -26.52 9.58
N GLN A 302 2.87 -26.77 9.55
CA GLN A 302 2.00 -26.34 8.47
C GLN A 302 1.80 -24.81 8.50
N ILE A 303 1.57 -24.23 9.68
CA ILE A 303 1.46 -22.76 9.85
C ILE A 303 2.73 -22.08 9.32
N SER A 304 3.91 -22.57 9.74
CA SER A 304 5.19 -22.02 9.30
C SER A 304 5.38 -22.13 7.79
N LYS A 305 5.06 -23.28 7.20
CA LYS A 305 5.17 -23.50 5.76
C LYS A 305 4.26 -22.55 4.96
N GLU A 306 2.97 -22.53 5.27
CA GLU A 306 2.00 -21.69 4.56
C GLU A 306 2.32 -20.19 4.74
N PHE A 307 2.76 -19.78 5.94
CA PHE A 307 3.20 -18.41 6.19
C PHE A 307 4.39 -18.02 5.31
N LEU A 308 5.44 -18.85 5.27
CA LEU A 308 6.61 -18.60 4.42
C LEU A 308 6.26 -18.60 2.93
N ASP A 309 5.35 -19.46 2.47
CA ASP A 309 4.92 -19.49 1.08
C ASP A 309 4.17 -18.21 0.71
N GLY A 310 3.40 -17.63 1.63
CA GLY A 310 2.81 -16.31 1.48
C GLY A 310 3.84 -15.18 1.43
N CYS A 311 4.86 -15.21 2.31
CA CYS A 311 5.96 -14.25 2.29
C CYS A 311 6.71 -14.30 0.94
N LYS A 312 6.97 -15.49 0.38
CA LYS A 312 7.64 -15.64 -0.93
C LYS A 312 6.87 -14.95 -2.05
N LYS A 313 5.54 -14.98 -2.04
CA LYS A 313 4.71 -14.29 -3.04
C LYS A 313 4.89 -12.77 -3.00
N MET A 314 5.21 -12.20 -1.84
CA MET A 314 5.41 -10.75 -1.63
C MET A 314 6.88 -10.30 -1.74
N LEU A 315 7.83 -11.22 -1.92
CA LEU A 315 9.26 -10.88 -2.02
C LEU A 315 9.54 -9.84 -3.10
N GLY A 316 8.97 -9.99 -4.29
CA GLY A 316 9.16 -9.03 -5.38
C GLY A 316 8.74 -7.61 -5.00
N ALA A 317 7.58 -7.46 -4.35
CA ALA A 317 7.09 -6.16 -3.90
C ALA A 317 7.99 -5.56 -2.81
N ALA A 318 8.42 -6.37 -1.83
CA ALA A 318 9.33 -5.93 -0.78
C ALA A 318 10.68 -5.45 -1.35
N PHE A 319 11.25 -6.20 -2.30
CA PHE A 319 12.51 -5.81 -2.95
C PHE A 319 12.39 -4.52 -3.78
N ILE A 320 11.27 -4.31 -4.48
CA ILE A 320 11.02 -3.07 -5.21
C ILE A 320 11.08 -1.86 -4.28
N ILE A 321 10.51 -1.96 -3.07
CA ILE A 321 10.53 -0.88 -2.08
C ILE A 321 11.98 -0.57 -1.63
N GLY A 322 12.75 -1.60 -1.30
CA GLY A 322 14.17 -1.43 -0.95
C GLY A 322 14.97 -0.76 -2.06
N MET A 323 14.81 -1.23 -3.29
CA MET A 323 15.47 -0.66 -4.47
C MET A 323 15.06 0.81 -4.72
N ALA A 324 13.76 1.11 -4.64
CA ALA A 324 13.26 2.48 -4.82
C ALA A 324 13.81 3.45 -3.76
N GLN A 325 13.96 2.99 -2.51
CA GLN A 325 14.56 3.78 -1.44
C GLN A 325 16.03 4.13 -1.70
N ALA A 326 16.76 3.31 -2.47
CA ALA A 326 18.15 3.59 -2.82
C ALA A 326 18.29 4.87 -3.65
N ILE A 327 17.30 5.17 -4.53
CA ILE A 327 17.26 6.41 -5.32
C ILE A 327 17.30 7.63 -4.38
N SER A 328 16.40 7.67 -3.39
CA SER A 328 16.37 8.74 -2.38
C SER A 328 17.67 8.80 -1.57
N GLY A 329 18.23 7.64 -1.21
CA GLY A 329 19.50 7.56 -0.49
C GLY A 329 20.67 8.17 -1.27
N ILE A 330 20.76 7.91 -2.56
CA ILE A 330 21.80 8.43 -3.47
C ILE A 330 21.62 9.94 -3.66
N MET A 331 20.41 10.40 -3.92
CA MET A 331 20.12 11.84 -4.09
C MET A 331 20.45 12.64 -2.82
N ASN A 332 20.09 12.09 -1.64
CA ASN A 332 20.45 12.71 -0.35
C ASN A 332 21.98 12.74 -0.12
N ALA A 333 22.70 11.68 -0.48
CA ALA A 333 24.17 11.63 -0.34
C ALA A 333 24.85 12.63 -1.28
N GLY A 334 24.26 12.88 -2.45
CA GLY A 334 24.71 13.90 -3.40
C GLY A 334 24.27 15.32 -3.04
N HIS A 335 23.50 15.51 -1.95
CA HIS A 335 22.92 16.81 -1.57
C HIS A 335 22.19 17.53 -2.71
N ILE A 336 21.40 16.76 -3.49
CA ILE A 336 20.62 17.26 -4.64
C ILE A 336 19.10 17.09 -4.42
N THR A 337 18.69 16.87 -3.16
CA THR A 337 17.24 16.72 -2.77
C THR A 337 16.69 17.99 -2.19
#